data_24bf89d6121d917d1dbb788dc1789335
#
_entry.id   24bf89d6121d917d1dbb788dc1789335
#
_cell.length_a   1.000
_cell.length_b   1.000
_cell.length_c   1.000
_cell.angle_alpha   90.00
_cell.angle_beta   90.00
_cell.angle_gamma   90.00
#
_symmetry.space_group_name_H-M   'P 1'
#
loop_
_entity.id
_entity.type
_entity.pdbx_description
1 polymer ?
#
loop_
_entity_poly.entity_id
_entity_poly.type
_entity_poly.pdbx_seq_one_letter_code
_entity_poly.pdbx_strand_id
1 'polypeptide(L)'
;KELEWKRFEKLVERYFARTGWETRTNRPGADGGVDVHLLRPEQPGVAAIVQCKAWQTYNVGVKPVRELFGVMAADCVPEGFFVTTGDYTGDARTLTRQGRLRCVGPDKGGHWEVGKARLR
;
A
#
# COMPACT_ATOMS: atom_id res chain seq x y z
N LYS A 1 12.65 15.95 0.08
CA LYS A 1 12.28 15.06 1.17
C LYS A 1 10.80 15.09 1.43
N GLU A 2 10.26 16.09 2.12
CA GLU A 2 8.82 16.22 2.24
C GLU A 2 8.14 16.35 0.88
N LEU A 3 8.73 17.14 0.00
CA LEU A 3 8.20 17.32 -1.33
C LEU A 3 8.25 16.04 -2.15
N GLU A 4 9.34 15.29 -2.05
CA GLU A 4 9.49 14.01 -2.73
C GLU A 4 8.50 12.97 -2.19
N TRP A 5 8.30 12.97 -0.88
CA TRP A 5 7.33 12.11 -0.24
C TRP A 5 5.92 12.39 -0.74
N LYS A 6 5.54 13.65 -0.82
CA LYS A 6 4.22 14.05 -1.32
C LYS A 6 4.03 13.67 -2.79
N ARG A 7 5.08 13.77 -3.58
CA ARG A 7 5.02 13.33 -4.98
C ARG A 7 4.77 11.83 -5.07
N PHE A 8 5.46 11.06 -4.24
CA PHE A 8 5.28 9.62 -4.21
C PHE A 8 3.84 9.25 -3.82
N GLU A 9 3.32 9.87 -2.77
CA GLU A 9 1.94 9.64 -2.35
C GLU A 9 0.94 9.99 -3.45
N LYS A 10 1.18 11.08 -4.16
CA LYS A 10 0.32 11.48 -5.28
C LYS A 10 0.36 10.49 -6.42
N LEU A 11 1.52 9.96 -6.73
CA LEU A 11 1.66 8.95 -7.76
C LEU A 11 0.90 7.67 -7.39
N VAL A 12 1.00 7.27 -6.14
CA VAL A 12 0.27 6.10 -5.63
C VAL A 12 -1.23 6.33 -5.71
N GLU A 13 -1.70 7.48 -5.28
CA GLU A 13 -3.11 7.83 -5.36
C GLU A 13 -3.62 7.77 -6.81
N ARG A 14 -2.88 8.37 -7.74
CA ARG A 14 -3.25 8.35 -9.15
C ARG A 14 -3.27 6.94 -9.71
N TYR A 15 -2.32 6.13 -9.31
CA TYR A 15 -2.27 4.74 -9.74
C TYR A 15 -3.57 4.03 -9.36
N PHE A 16 -3.97 4.12 -8.11
CA PHE A 16 -5.20 3.45 -7.66
C PHE A 16 -6.45 4.05 -8.30
N ALA A 17 -6.49 5.37 -8.48
CA ALA A 17 -7.60 6.01 -9.17
C ALA A 17 -7.76 5.48 -10.60
N ARG A 18 -6.66 5.26 -11.30
CA ARG A 18 -6.70 4.71 -12.66
C ARG A 18 -7.15 3.26 -12.72
N THR A 19 -6.99 2.52 -11.63
CA THR A 19 -7.41 1.13 -11.58
C THR A 19 -8.85 0.94 -11.06
N GLY A 20 -9.58 2.03 -10.96
CA GLY A 20 -11.01 1.97 -10.66
C GLY A 20 -11.40 2.28 -9.23
N TRP A 21 -10.44 2.67 -8.40
CA TRP A 21 -10.71 3.02 -7.02
C TRP A 21 -11.06 4.51 -6.87
N GLU A 22 -11.96 4.82 -5.97
CA GLU A 22 -12.13 6.17 -5.46
C GLU A 22 -11.13 6.32 -4.31
N THR A 23 -10.41 7.44 -4.27
CA THR A 23 -9.32 7.62 -3.31
C THR A 23 -9.59 8.76 -2.35
N ARG A 24 -9.16 8.58 -1.09
CA ARG A 24 -9.13 9.66 -0.09
C ARG A 24 -7.78 9.60 0.62
N THR A 25 -7.11 10.74 0.64
CA THR A 25 -5.81 10.84 1.31
C THR A 25 -5.99 11.33 2.73
N ASN A 26 -5.11 10.86 3.62
CA ASN A 26 -5.13 11.22 5.02
C ASN A 26 -4.04 12.23 5.35
N ARG A 27 -4.21 12.90 6.48
CA ARG A 27 -3.14 13.71 7.04
C ARG A 27 -2.01 12.79 7.51
N PRO A 28 -0.74 13.22 7.38
CA PRO A 28 0.37 12.45 7.89
C PRO A 28 0.20 12.14 9.37
N GLY A 29 0.47 10.89 9.75
CA GLY A 29 0.39 10.46 11.12
C GLY A 29 -0.99 10.13 11.64
N ALA A 30 -2.04 10.36 10.85
CA ALA A 30 -3.38 9.94 11.20
C ALA A 30 -3.55 8.44 10.89
N ASP A 31 -4.48 7.79 11.55
CA ASP A 31 -4.90 6.42 11.25
C ASP A 31 -3.78 5.38 11.14
N GLY A 32 -2.79 5.44 12.08
CA GLY A 32 -1.78 4.39 12.19
C GLY A 32 -0.88 4.22 10.97
N GLY A 33 -0.61 5.31 10.26
CA GLY A 33 0.28 5.29 9.11
C GLY A 33 -0.41 5.00 7.78
N VAL A 34 -1.73 4.93 7.77
CA VAL A 34 -2.49 4.78 6.52
C VAL A 34 -2.45 6.08 5.75
N ASP A 35 -2.00 6.03 4.52
CA ASP A 35 -1.83 7.20 3.67
C ASP A 35 -3.02 7.45 2.75
N VAL A 36 -3.64 6.38 2.25
CA VAL A 36 -4.76 6.48 1.32
C VAL A 36 -5.84 5.50 1.73
N HIS A 37 -7.08 5.96 1.71
CA HIS A 37 -8.25 5.10 1.81
C HIS A 37 -8.82 4.88 0.42
N LEU A 38 -9.16 3.63 0.10
CA LEU A 38 -9.72 3.26 -1.19
C LEU A 38 -11.18 2.85 -0.99
N LEU A 39 -12.03 3.40 -1.84
CA LEU A 39 -13.46 3.13 -1.81
C LEU A 39 -13.93 2.62 -3.16
N ARG A 40 -15.03 1.88 -3.14
CA ARG A 40 -15.70 1.44 -4.36
C ARG A 40 -17.08 2.07 -4.42
N PRO A 41 -17.53 2.52 -5.61
CA PRO A 41 -18.83 3.21 -5.72
C PRO A 41 -20.01 2.37 -5.21
N GLU A 42 -19.95 1.06 -5.40
CA GLU A 42 -21.04 0.16 -5.04
C GLU A 42 -20.99 -0.38 -3.61
N GLN A 43 -19.96 -0.03 -2.85
CA GLN A 43 -19.78 -0.54 -1.49
C GLN A 43 -19.71 0.59 -0.49
N PRO A 44 -20.45 0.51 0.62
CA PRO A 44 -20.32 1.52 1.67
C PRO A 44 -19.02 1.34 2.44
N GLY A 45 -18.45 2.44 2.89
CA GLY A 45 -17.27 2.44 3.73
C GLY A 45 -15.97 2.21 2.97
N VAL A 46 -14.90 2.12 3.73
CA VAL A 46 -13.54 1.93 3.19
C VAL A 46 -13.36 0.47 2.79
N ALA A 47 -13.03 0.25 1.53
CA ALA A 47 -12.84 -1.10 0.99
C ALA A 47 -11.38 -1.57 1.11
N ALA A 48 -10.42 -0.64 1.09
CA ALA A 48 -9.01 -0.97 1.23
C ALA A 48 -8.24 0.22 1.81
N ILE A 49 -7.09 -0.08 2.41
CA ILE A 49 -6.18 0.96 2.91
C ILE A 49 -4.81 0.76 2.29
N VAL A 50 -4.10 1.88 2.12
CA VAL A 50 -2.77 1.89 1.50
C VAL A 50 -1.78 2.57 2.43
N GLN A 51 -0.66 1.91 2.65
CA GLN A 51 0.47 2.50 3.36
C GLN A 51 1.66 2.58 2.42
N CYS A 52 2.32 3.74 2.39
CA CYS A 52 3.45 4.01 1.52
C CYS A 52 4.73 4.14 2.33
N LYS A 53 5.82 3.57 1.81
CA LYS A 53 7.16 3.75 2.37
C LYS A 53 8.15 3.95 1.24
N ALA A 54 8.73 5.15 1.15
CA ALA A 54 9.72 5.48 0.13
C ALA A 54 11.12 5.13 0.60
N TRP A 55 11.35 3.85 0.89
CA TRP A 55 12.63 3.35 1.37
C TRP A 55 13.42 2.77 0.21
N GLN A 56 14.38 3.54 -0.30
CA GLN A 56 15.21 3.09 -1.41
C GLN A 56 16.37 2.21 -0.97
N THR A 57 16.83 2.36 0.27
CA THR A 57 17.99 1.66 0.77
C THR A 57 17.69 0.51 1.72
N TYR A 58 16.42 0.40 2.14
CA TYR A 58 16.02 -0.63 3.08
C TYR A 58 14.90 -1.48 2.47
N ASN A 59 14.97 -2.77 2.76
CA ASN A 59 13.88 -3.67 2.41
C ASN A 59 12.81 -3.60 3.50
N VAL A 60 11.56 -3.63 3.07
CA VAL A 60 10.42 -3.66 4.00
C VAL A 60 10.31 -5.04 4.60
N GLY A 61 10.44 -5.12 5.93
CA GLY A 61 10.34 -6.37 6.67
C GLY A 61 8.91 -6.64 7.15
N VAL A 62 8.78 -7.67 8.00
CA VAL A 62 7.47 -8.11 8.48
C VAL A 62 6.82 -7.13 9.44
N LYS A 63 7.60 -6.37 10.20
CA LYS A 63 7.04 -5.50 11.24
C LYS A 63 6.06 -4.47 10.69
N PRO A 64 6.43 -3.61 9.72
CA PRO A 64 5.48 -2.64 9.20
C PRO A 64 4.31 -3.31 8.48
N VAL A 65 4.52 -4.46 7.87
CA VAL A 65 3.45 -5.21 7.20
C VAL A 65 2.44 -5.73 8.25
N ARG A 66 2.92 -6.26 9.36
CA ARG A 66 2.05 -6.70 10.45
C ARG A 66 1.27 -5.55 11.06
N GLU A 67 1.89 -4.38 11.15
CA GLU A 67 1.22 -3.19 11.67
C GLU A 67 0.03 -2.82 10.78
N LEU A 68 0.20 -2.89 9.47
CA LEU A 68 -0.90 -2.62 8.55
C LEU A 68 -2.00 -3.68 8.66
N PHE A 69 -1.65 -4.95 8.81
CA PHE A 69 -2.64 -6.00 9.10
C PHE A 69 -3.45 -5.68 10.36
N GLY A 70 -2.77 -5.16 11.39
CA GLY A 70 -3.45 -4.77 12.63
C GLY A 70 -4.47 -3.66 12.41
N VAL A 71 -4.14 -2.67 11.60
CA VAL A 71 -5.07 -1.58 11.27
C VAL A 71 -6.26 -2.13 10.47
N MET A 72 -6.01 -3.00 9.50
CA MET A 72 -7.09 -3.64 8.74
C MET A 72 -8.07 -4.36 9.66
N ALA A 73 -7.55 -5.12 10.61
CA ALA A 73 -8.37 -5.87 11.55
C ALA A 73 -9.16 -4.92 12.47
N ALA A 74 -8.50 -3.91 13.02
CA ALA A 74 -9.12 -2.96 13.94
C ALA A 74 -10.25 -2.18 13.26
N ASP A 75 -10.06 -1.80 12.01
CA ASP A 75 -11.02 -0.96 11.28
C ASP A 75 -11.95 -1.78 10.40
N CYS A 76 -11.86 -3.09 10.45
CA CYS A 76 -12.69 -4.01 9.64
C CYS A 76 -12.58 -3.72 8.14
N VAL A 77 -11.36 -3.39 7.67
CA VAL A 77 -11.09 -3.13 6.26
C VAL A 77 -10.63 -4.44 5.62
N PRO A 78 -11.30 -4.91 4.55
CA PRO A 78 -11.03 -6.24 4.00
C PRO A 78 -9.75 -6.37 3.19
N GLU A 79 -9.21 -5.27 2.66
CA GLU A 79 -8.02 -5.32 1.81
C GLU A 79 -7.02 -4.25 2.21
N GLY A 80 -5.74 -4.51 1.91
CA GLY A 80 -4.70 -3.55 2.14
C GLY A 80 -3.61 -3.64 1.08
N PHE A 81 -2.91 -2.53 0.89
CA PHE A 81 -1.78 -2.46 -0.01
C PHE A 81 -0.63 -1.76 0.70
N PHE A 82 0.52 -2.41 0.70
CA PHE A 82 1.74 -1.80 1.19
C PHE A 82 2.58 -1.45 -0.04
N VAL A 83 2.90 -0.17 -0.23
CA VAL A 83 3.58 0.32 -1.43
C VAL A 83 4.95 0.86 -1.05
N THR A 84 5.99 0.39 -1.71
CA THR A 84 7.34 0.89 -1.48
C THR A 84 8.07 1.12 -2.79
N THR A 85 9.03 2.02 -2.78
CA THR A 85 9.95 2.22 -3.89
C THR A 85 11.15 1.28 -3.79
N GLY A 86 11.34 0.64 -2.65
CA GLY A 86 12.39 -0.37 -2.44
C GLY A 86 11.88 -1.77 -2.69
N ASP A 87 12.36 -2.70 -1.89
CA ASP A 87 11.98 -4.10 -2.02
C ASP A 87 11.43 -4.61 -0.69
N TYR A 88 11.06 -5.87 -0.65
CA TYR A 88 10.52 -6.53 0.53
C TYR A 88 11.42 -7.69 0.93
N THR A 89 11.49 -7.97 2.23
CA THR A 89 12.18 -9.17 2.68
C THR A 89 11.38 -10.42 2.26
N GLY A 90 12.05 -11.55 2.18
CA GLY A 90 11.37 -12.81 1.90
C GLY A 90 10.27 -13.12 2.90
N ASP A 91 10.50 -12.80 4.17
CA ASP A 91 9.51 -13.02 5.23
C ASP A 91 8.27 -12.15 5.03
N ALA A 92 8.45 -10.90 4.62
CA ALA A 92 7.33 -10.01 4.32
C ALA A 92 6.51 -10.54 3.15
N ARG A 93 7.18 -11.01 2.10
CA ARG A 93 6.48 -11.60 0.93
C ARG A 93 5.73 -12.87 1.32
N THR A 94 6.33 -13.70 2.15
CA THR A 94 5.67 -14.92 2.63
C THR A 94 4.42 -14.59 3.44
N LEU A 95 4.52 -13.60 4.32
CA LEU A 95 3.40 -13.19 5.16
C LEU A 95 2.19 -12.73 4.32
N THR A 96 2.45 -12.10 3.18
CA THR A 96 1.39 -11.53 2.35
C THR A 96 0.96 -12.43 1.19
N ARG A 97 1.58 -13.61 1.04
CA ARG A 97 1.38 -14.47 -0.14
C ARG A 97 -0.08 -14.83 -0.40
N GLN A 98 -0.82 -15.15 0.64
CA GLN A 98 -2.22 -15.57 0.52
C GLN A 98 -3.17 -14.60 1.22
N GLY A 99 -2.65 -13.47 1.66
CA GLY A 99 -3.40 -12.53 2.46
C GLY A 99 -4.16 -11.50 1.63
N ARG A 100 -5.00 -10.79 2.33
CA ARG A 100 -5.72 -9.65 1.76
C ARG A 100 -4.85 -8.39 1.72
N LEU A 101 -3.67 -8.46 2.30
CA LEU A 101 -2.69 -7.39 2.24
C LEU A 101 -1.66 -7.77 1.18
N ARG A 102 -1.45 -6.86 0.23
CA ARG A 102 -0.56 -7.10 -0.91
C ARG A 102 0.61 -6.14 -0.89
N CYS A 103 1.78 -6.68 -1.20
CA CYS A 103 2.99 -5.88 -1.37
C CYS A 103 3.05 -5.35 -2.79
N VAL A 104 3.20 -4.04 -2.93
CA VAL A 104 3.29 -3.37 -4.23
C VAL A 104 4.64 -2.68 -4.32
N GLY A 105 5.34 -2.87 -5.43
CA GLY A 105 6.63 -2.24 -5.63
C GLY A 105 7.12 -2.43 -7.05
N PRO A 106 8.24 -1.78 -7.40
CA PRO A 106 8.81 -1.92 -8.72
C PRO A 106 9.55 -3.26 -8.87
N ASP A 107 9.46 -3.85 -10.06
CA ASP A 107 10.30 -4.99 -10.40
C ASP A 107 11.64 -4.49 -10.93
N LYS A 108 12.48 -5.43 -11.39
CA LYS A 108 13.82 -5.10 -11.91
C LYS A 108 13.78 -4.23 -13.17
N GLY A 109 12.67 -4.29 -13.91
CA GLY A 109 12.48 -3.47 -15.11
C GLY A 109 11.75 -2.16 -14.85
N GLY A 110 11.47 -1.84 -13.59
CA GLY A 110 10.78 -0.62 -13.23
C GLY A 110 9.27 -0.70 -13.32
N HIS A 111 8.71 -1.87 -13.60
CA HIS A 111 7.27 -2.07 -13.59
C HIS A 111 6.79 -2.33 -12.17
N TRP A 112 5.62 -1.82 -11.85
CA TRP A 112 5.04 -2.05 -10.53
C TRP A 112 4.29 -3.38 -10.49
N GLU A 113 4.45 -4.08 -9.39
CA GLU A 113 3.86 -5.40 -9.19
C GLU A 113 3.05 -5.46 -7.92
N VAL A 114 2.00 -6.27 -7.93
CA VAL A 114 1.26 -6.66 -6.73
C VAL A 114 1.58 -8.11 -6.46
N GLY A 115 2.38 -8.35 -5.40
CA GLY A 115 2.91 -9.69 -5.18
C GLY A 115 3.78 -10.10 -6.37
N LYS A 116 3.41 -11.19 -7.03
CA LYS A 116 4.10 -11.63 -8.25
C LYS A 116 3.34 -11.26 -9.52
N ALA A 117 2.16 -10.69 -9.39
CA ALA A 117 1.35 -10.31 -10.54
C ALA A 117 1.71 -8.91 -10.99
N ARG A 118 1.92 -8.73 -12.28
CA ARG A 118 2.21 -7.43 -12.85
C ARG A 118 0.96 -6.57 -12.82
N LEU A 119 1.13 -5.31 -12.48
CA LEU A 119 0.04 -4.34 -12.55
C LEU A 119 -0.20 -3.97 -14.02
N ARG A 120 -1.45 -4.02 -14.40
CA ARG A 120 -1.86 -3.68 -15.77
C ARG A 120 -2.56 -2.35 -15.83
#